data_e7a1e744880a27150702f5783a345cf8
#
_entry.id   e7a1e744880a27150702f5783a345cf8
#
_cell.length_a   1.000
_cell.length_b   1.000
_cell.length_c   1.000
_cell.angle_alpha   90.00
_cell.angle_beta   90.00
_cell.angle_gamma   90.00
#
_symmetry.space_group_name_H-M   'P 1'
#
loop_
_entity.id
_entity.type
_entity.pdbx_description
1 polymer ?
#
loop_
_entity_poly.entity_id
_entity_poly.type
_entity_poly.pdbx_seq_one_letter_code
_entity_poly.pdbx_strand_id
1 'polypeptide(L)'
;DLKGQKISTPNGIGMSDYNITALLLDADGINYATDVELVKVTADACVAAMENGEIAAALLSDTFAYAMVKDGKLKCIRSQQDTDFADRTCCVLAMNGTFVKENPTIAKKVAQAVQKAHSWMRDNSAEATQVLMDMGWNGGNYEMNIMINNALQFGLSDEFTGATLKDFIERYVRLGLITSMDDTDEILNLAWTPIL
;
A
#
# COMPACT_ATOMS: atom_id res chain seq x y z
N ASP A 1 6.12 -3.17 22.77
CA ASP A 1 6.09 -1.71 22.74
C ASP A 1 7.18 -1.20 21.77
N LEU A 2 6.78 -0.38 20.78
CA LEU A 2 7.69 0.10 19.74
C LEU A 2 8.35 1.46 20.09
N LYS A 3 7.95 2.11 21.19
CA LYS A 3 8.52 3.41 21.56
C LYS A 3 10.03 3.28 21.88
N GLY A 4 10.80 4.21 21.34
CA GLY A 4 12.27 4.20 21.39
C GLY A 4 12.96 3.22 20.47
N GLN A 5 12.22 2.48 19.63
CA GLN A 5 12.76 1.46 18.75
C GLN A 5 12.99 1.98 17.32
N LYS A 6 13.85 1.26 16.58
CA LYS A 6 14.03 1.44 15.14
C LYS A 6 13.06 0.57 14.35
N ILE A 7 12.38 1.17 13.38
CA ILE A 7 11.43 0.51 12.49
C ILE A 7 11.87 0.72 11.05
N SER A 8 12.02 -0.34 10.28
CA SER A 8 12.40 -0.22 8.88
C SER A 8 11.22 0.10 7.99
N THR A 9 11.43 1.10 7.13
CA THR A 9 10.62 1.41 5.95
C THR A 9 11.51 1.24 4.72
N PRO A 10 11.49 0.08 4.07
CA PRO A 10 12.52 -0.35 3.11
C PRO A 10 12.78 0.59 1.94
N ASN A 11 11.74 1.30 1.47
CA ASN A 11 11.88 2.26 0.36
C ASN A 11 12.24 3.68 0.84
N GLY A 12 12.02 3.99 2.13
CA GLY A 12 12.42 5.24 2.78
C GLY A 12 11.38 6.36 2.70
N ILE A 13 11.81 7.55 3.12
CA ILE A 13 10.98 8.74 3.27
C ILE A 13 10.20 9.08 1.99
N GLY A 14 8.91 9.39 2.14
CA GLY A 14 8.01 9.78 1.05
C GLY A 14 7.45 8.61 0.23
N MET A 15 7.87 7.40 0.53
CA MET A 15 7.34 6.19 -0.11
C MET A 15 6.16 5.62 0.68
N SER A 16 5.40 4.71 0.05
CA SER A 16 4.18 4.15 0.63
C SER A 16 4.42 3.45 1.98
N ASP A 17 5.50 2.69 2.10
CA ASP A 17 5.86 1.99 3.34
C ASP A 17 6.16 2.96 4.50
N TYR A 18 6.86 4.07 4.24
CA TYR A 18 7.08 5.12 5.23
C TYR A 18 5.76 5.76 5.68
N ASN A 19 4.93 6.17 4.71
CA ASN A 19 3.69 6.86 4.99
C ASN A 19 2.66 5.96 5.70
N ILE A 20 2.53 4.69 5.28
CA ILE A 20 1.65 3.72 5.94
C ILE A 20 2.14 3.39 7.35
N THR A 21 3.46 3.25 7.56
CA THR A 21 4.01 3.06 8.91
C THR A 21 3.65 4.22 9.83
N ALA A 22 3.78 5.46 9.35
CA ALA A 22 3.39 6.64 10.12
C ALA A 22 1.90 6.63 10.49
N LEU A 23 1.01 6.22 9.58
CA LEU A 23 -0.43 6.10 9.83
C LEU A 23 -0.76 4.99 10.84
N LEU A 24 -0.12 3.83 10.74
CA LEU A 24 -0.34 2.72 11.67
C LEU A 24 0.14 3.06 13.09
N LEU A 25 1.30 3.72 13.22
CA LEU A 25 1.82 4.20 14.49
C LEU A 25 0.90 5.25 15.12
N ASP A 26 0.42 6.22 14.32
CA ASP A 26 -0.52 7.24 14.78
C ASP A 26 -1.84 6.63 15.27
N ALA A 27 -2.37 5.64 14.59
CA ALA A 27 -3.57 4.91 15.01
C ALA A 27 -3.40 4.23 16.38
N ASP A 28 -2.18 3.80 16.70
CA ASP A 28 -1.81 3.18 17.98
C ASP A 28 -1.28 4.20 19.02
N GLY A 29 -1.41 5.51 18.76
CA GLY A 29 -0.99 6.58 19.68
C GLY A 29 0.52 6.73 19.81
N ILE A 30 1.27 6.34 18.78
CA ILE A 30 2.72 6.47 18.70
C ILE A 30 3.07 7.56 17.67
N ASN A 31 3.77 8.60 18.10
CA ASN A 31 4.24 9.63 17.18
C ASN A 31 5.45 9.13 16.39
N TYR A 32 5.27 8.95 15.08
CA TYR A 32 6.30 8.39 14.21
C TYR A 32 7.59 9.24 14.12
N ALA A 33 7.48 10.56 14.41
CA ALA A 33 8.62 11.49 14.30
C ALA A 33 9.41 11.64 15.60
N THR A 34 8.83 11.28 16.76
CA THR A 34 9.44 11.50 18.07
C THR A 34 9.55 10.25 18.94
N ASP A 35 8.63 9.30 18.78
CA ASP A 35 8.57 8.13 19.65
C ASP A 35 9.34 6.93 19.09
N VAL A 36 9.69 6.94 17.79
CA VAL A 36 10.43 5.86 17.10
C VAL A 36 11.45 6.47 16.14
N GLU A 37 12.38 5.64 15.66
CA GLU A 37 13.30 6.00 14.58
C GLU A 37 12.95 5.21 13.32
N LEU A 38 12.43 5.88 12.27
CA LEU A 38 12.19 5.25 10.98
C LEU A 38 13.50 5.19 10.19
N VAL A 39 13.94 3.98 9.85
CA VAL A 39 15.21 3.72 9.15
C VAL A 39 14.97 2.99 7.82
N LYS A 40 15.95 3.07 6.93
CA LYS A 40 15.90 2.34 5.65
C LYS A 40 16.79 1.10 5.73
N VAL A 41 16.17 -0.08 5.86
CA VAL A 41 16.79 -1.40 5.69
C VAL A 41 16.02 -2.12 4.60
N THR A 42 16.69 -2.67 3.59
CA THR A 42 16.02 -3.36 2.48
C THR A 42 15.23 -4.58 2.97
N ALA A 43 14.14 -4.94 2.29
CA ALA A 43 13.24 -6.00 2.74
C ALA A 43 13.94 -7.33 2.98
N ASP A 44 14.86 -7.71 2.11
CA ASP A 44 15.67 -8.93 2.22
C ASP A 44 16.63 -8.93 3.41
N ALA A 45 17.09 -7.76 3.86
CA ALA A 45 17.98 -7.62 5.03
C ALA A 45 17.21 -7.47 6.36
N CYS A 46 15.91 -7.15 6.34
CA CYS A 46 15.15 -6.87 7.56
C CYS A 46 15.13 -8.02 8.56
N VAL A 47 15.04 -9.28 8.12
CA VAL A 47 15.01 -10.45 9.02
C VAL A 47 16.32 -10.54 9.80
N ALA A 48 17.45 -10.46 9.10
CA ALA A 48 18.76 -10.49 9.75
C ALA A 48 18.98 -9.29 10.68
N ALA A 49 18.54 -8.10 10.28
CA ALA A 49 18.61 -6.90 11.12
C ALA A 49 17.77 -7.02 12.41
N MET A 50 16.60 -7.69 12.36
CA MET A 50 15.80 -8.00 13.55
C MET A 50 16.49 -9.05 14.45
N GLU A 51 17.03 -10.12 13.86
CA GLU A 51 17.77 -11.15 14.60
C GLU A 51 18.99 -10.59 15.32
N ASN A 52 19.66 -9.60 14.71
CA ASN A 52 20.80 -8.89 15.30
C ASN A 52 20.40 -7.79 16.30
N GLY A 53 19.10 -7.49 16.45
CA GLY A 53 18.60 -6.41 17.31
C GLY A 53 18.87 -4.99 16.78
N GLU A 54 19.14 -4.85 15.50
CA GLU A 54 19.39 -3.54 14.84
C GLU A 54 18.09 -2.77 14.59
N ILE A 55 16.99 -3.50 14.33
CA ILE A 55 15.63 -2.97 14.18
C ILE A 55 14.63 -3.84 14.94
N ALA A 56 13.55 -3.27 15.43
CA ALA A 56 12.50 -4.00 16.15
C ALA A 56 11.35 -4.47 15.26
N ALA A 57 11.09 -3.74 14.17
CA ALA A 57 9.99 -4.00 13.23
C ALA A 57 10.34 -3.50 11.82
N ALA A 58 9.54 -3.94 10.84
CA ALA A 58 9.62 -3.43 9.47
C ALA A 58 8.23 -3.48 8.80
N LEU A 59 7.92 -2.53 7.92
CA LEU A 59 6.82 -2.67 6.99
C LEU A 59 7.28 -3.45 5.77
N LEU A 60 6.71 -4.61 5.58
CA LEU A 60 7.05 -5.54 4.50
C LEU A 60 5.82 -5.82 3.64
N SER A 61 6.04 -6.06 2.36
CA SER A 61 4.95 -6.37 1.42
C SER A 61 4.60 -7.86 1.38
N ASP A 62 3.44 -8.13 0.89
CA ASP A 62 2.60 -9.32 0.97
C ASP A 62 3.31 -10.67 0.92
N THR A 63 3.88 -11.03 -0.24
CA THR A 63 4.42 -12.38 -0.44
C THR A 63 5.63 -12.66 0.44
N PHE A 64 6.52 -11.68 0.60
CA PHE A 64 7.70 -11.82 1.45
C PHE A 64 7.33 -11.89 2.94
N ALA A 65 6.50 -10.93 3.40
CA ALA A 65 6.07 -10.87 4.79
C ALA A 65 5.32 -12.16 5.19
N TYR A 66 4.39 -12.60 4.34
CA TYR A 66 3.62 -13.81 4.61
C TYR A 66 4.50 -15.05 4.72
N ALA A 67 5.46 -15.23 3.81
CA ALA A 67 6.39 -16.36 3.86
C ALA A 67 7.18 -16.36 5.18
N MET A 68 7.70 -15.21 5.60
CA MET A 68 8.47 -15.08 6.85
C MET A 68 7.63 -15.34 8.11
N VAL A 69 6.36 -14.90 8.10
CA VAL A 69 5.42 -15.19 9.20
C VAL A 69 5.05 -16.68 9.21
N LYS A 70 4.76 -17.28 8.07
CA LYS A 70 4.46 -18.73 7.95
C LYS A 70 5.62 -19.59 8.42
N ASP A 71 6.86 -19.20 8.13
CA ASP A 71 8.07 -19.90 8.55
C ASP A 71 8.44 -19.63 10.04
N GLY A 72 7.64 -18.84 10.75
CA GLY A 72 7.86 -18.51 12.16
C GLY A 72 9.05 -17.57 12.43
N LYS A 73 9.60 -16.95 11.39
CA LYS A 73 10.71 -15.99 11.50
C LYS A 73 10.25 -14.61 11.93
N LEU A 74 9.06 -14.23 11.56
CA LEU A 74 8.45 -12.93 11.90
C LEU A 74 7.06 -13.14 12.51
N LYS A 75 6.60 -12.13 13.25
CA LYS A 75 5.24 -12.03 13.75
C LYS A 75 4.58 -10.79 13.14
N CYS A 76 3.43 -10.95 12.52
CA CYS A 76 2.61 -9.81 12.10
C CYS A 76 2.00 -9.16 13.34
N ILE A 77 2.26 -7.89 13.56
CA ILE A 77 1.73 -7.08 14.68
C ILE A 77 0.68 -6.07 14.21
N ARG A 78 0.76 -5.61 12.96
CA ARG A 78 -0.21 -4.72 12.30
C ARG A 78 -0.27 -5.04 10.82
N SER A 79 -1.43 -4.84 10.23
CA SER A 79 -1.70 -5.07 8.81
C SER A 79 -2.65 -4.00 8.27
N GLN A 80 -2.56 -3.68 6.99
CA GLN A 80 -3.58 -2.91 6.28
C GLN A 80 -4.93 -3.64 6.17
N GLN A 81 -4.99 -4.93 6.53
CA GLN A 81 -6.22 -5.72 6.63
C GLN A 81 -6.87 -5.65 8.03
N ASP A 82 -6.24 -4.96 8.99
CA ASP A 82 -6.86 -4.74 10.31
C ASP A 82 -8.13 -3.88 10.15
N THR A 83 -9.13 -4.10 11.00
CA THR A 83 -10.48 -3.53 10.85
C THR A 83 -10.54 -2.01 10.79
N ASP A 84 -9.57 -1.33 11.38
CA ASP A 84 -9.44 0.14 11.33
C ASP A 84 -8.77 0.65 10.03
N PHE A 85 -8.26 -0.25 9.19
CA PHE A 85 -7.54 0.07 7.96
C PHE A 85 -8.07 -0.63 6.69
N ALA A 86 -8.81 -1.74 6.83
CA ALA A 86 -9.15 -2.65 5.74
C ALA A 86 -9.91 -2.01 4.57
N ASP A 87 -10.89 -1.17 4.84
CA ASP A 87 -11.77 -0.60 3.80
C ASP A 87 -11.17 0.68 3.20
N ARG A 88 -10.00 0.56 2.56
CA ARG A 88 -9.31 1.67 1.88
C ARG A 88 -8.68 1.26 0.57
N THR A 89 -8.63 2.22 -0.35
CA THR A 89 -7.83 2.08 -1.58
C THR A 89 -6.34 1.95 -1.21
N CYS A 90 -5.68 0.93 -1.76
CA CYS A 90 -4.23 0.77 -1.65
C CYS A 90 -3.51 1.38 -2.86
N CYS A 91 -3.95 1.04 -4.05
CA CYS A 91 -3.28 1.40 -5.30
C CYS A 91 -4.25 2.05 -6.28
N VAL A 92 -3.74 2.97 -7.10
CA VAL A 92 -4.47 3.64 -8.16
C VAL A 92 -3.71 3.56 -9.49
N LEU A 93 -4.44 3.65 -10.59
CA LEU A 93 -3.83 3.79 -11.91
C LEU A 93 -3.31 5.23 -12.05
N ALA A 94 -2.00 5.37 -12.27
CA ALA A 94 -1.38 6.66 -12.57
C ALA A 94 -1.12 6.81 -14.07
N MET A 95 -1.42 7.98 -14.61
CA MET A 95 -1.12 8.35 -16.00
C MET A 95 -0.45 9.72 -16.03
N ASN A 96 0.35 9.97 -17.07
CA ASN A 96 0.93 11.29 -17.28
C ASN A 96 -0.16 12.35 -17.46
N GLY A 97 -0.14 13.42 -16.65
CA GLY A 97 -1.19 14.44 -16.64
C GLY A 97 -1.35 15.18 -17.96
N THR A 98 -0.27 15.45 -18.70
CA THR A 98 -0.32 16.04 -20.05
C THR A 98 -1.00 15.08 -21.01
N PHE A 99 -0.64 13.79 -20.98
CA PHE A 99 -1.31 12.77 -21.80
C PHE A 99 -2.81 12.70 -21.55
N VAL A 100 -3.26 12.75 -20.29
CA VAL A 100 -4.68 12.71 -19.92
C VAL A 100 -5.40 13.94 -20.48
N LYS A 101 -4.80 15.13 -20.37
CA LYS A 101 -5.39 16.39 -20.86
C LYS A 101 -5.50 16.42 -22.39
N GLU A 102 -4.49 15.96 -23.09
CA GLU A 102 -4.44 15.97 -24.56
C GLU A 102 -5.23 14.81 -25.19
N ASN A 103 -5.39 13.70 -24.46
CA ASN A 103 -6.01 12.46 -24.96
C ASN A 103 -7.08 11.90 -24.02
N PRO A 104 -8.11 12.68 -23.60
CA PRO A 104 -9.05 12.24 -22.55
C PRO A 104 -9.82 10.97 -22.93
N THR A 105 -10.18 10.82 -24.21
CA THR A 105 -10.87 9.62 -24.69
C THR A 105 -10.00 8.36 -24.58
N ILE A 106 -8.70 8.47 -24.87
CA ILE A 106 -7.77 7.34 -24.79
C ILE A 106 -7.51 7.03 -23.32
N ALA A 107 -7.27 8.04 -22.49
CA ALA A 107 -7.07 7.87 -21.06
C ALA A 107 -8.26 7.14 -20.40
N LYS A 108 -9.50 7.54 -20.74
CA LYS A 108 -10.71 6.85 -20.29
C LYS A 108 -10.75 5.38 -20.73
N LYS A 109 -10.42 5.07 -21.99
CA LYS A 109 -10.40 3.69 -22.49
C LYS A 109 -9.35 2.84 -21.76
N VAL A 110 -8.18 3.41 -21.44
CA VAL A 110 -7.15 2.72 -20.65
C VAL A 110 -7.67 2.42 -19.25
N ALA A 111 -8.25 3.41 -18.56
CA ALA A 111 -8.83 3.20 -17.23
C ALA A 111 -9.94 2.13 -17.25
N GLN A 112 -10.83 2.17 -18.23
CA GLN A 112 -11.89 1.17 -18.40
C GLN A 112 -11.33 -0.25 -18.66
N ALA A 113 -10.24 -0.37 -19.44
CA ALA A 113 -9.59 -1.66 -19.68
C ALA A 113 -8.97 -2.23 -18.38
N VAL A 114 -8.29 -1.38 -17.59
CA VAL A 114 -7.74 -1.78 -16.28
C VAL A 114 -8.86 -2.16 -15.32
N GLN A 115 -9.93 -1.36 -15.24
CA GLN A 115 -11.09 -1.66 -14.38
C GLN A 115 -11.78 -2.98 -14.77
N LYS A 116 -11.91 -3.25 -16.07
CA LYS A 116 -12.43 -4.53 -16.56
C LYS A 116 -11.53 -5.71 -16.14
N ALA A 117 -10.22 -5.54 -16.24
CA ALA A 117 -9.26 -6.56 -15.79
C ALA A 117 -9.36 -6.80 -14.29
N HIS A 118 -9.46 -5.73 -13.48
CA HIS A 118 -9.64 -5.84 -12.04
C HIS A 118 -10.95 -6.56 -11.66
N SER A 119 -12.05 -6.22 -12.32
CA SER A 119 -13.33 -6.91 -12.10
C SER A 119 -13.24 -8.39 -12.46
N TRP A 120 -12.58 -8.70 -13.59
CA TRP A 120 -12.34 -10.10 -13.98
C TRP A 120 -11.46 -10.84 -12.97
N MET A 121 -10.39 -10.22 -12.46
CA MET A 121 -9.51 -10.80 -11.42
C MET A 121 -10.29 -11.11 -10.14
N ARG A 122 -11.16 -10.22 -9.70
CA ARG A 122 -12.03 -10.44 -8.53
C ARG A 122 -12.93 -11.64 -8.72
N ASP A 123 -13.57 -11.74 -9.90
CA ASP A 123 -14.57 -12.77 -10.19
C ASP A 123 -13.94 -14.12 -10.59
N ASN A 124 -12.63 -14.12 -10.96
CA ASN A 124 -11.88 -15.28 -11.44
C ASN A 124 -10.52 -15.40 -10.74
N SER A 125 -10.47 -15.23 -9.42
CA SER A 125 -9.20 -15.12 -8.68
C SER A 125 -8.24 -16.30 -8.86
N ALA A 126 -8.77 -17.51 -9.01
CA ALA A 126 -7.97 -18.71 -9.25
C ALA A 126 -7.25 -18.67 -10.60
N GLU A 127 -7.97 -18.35 -11.68
CA GLU A 127 -7.41 -18.24 -13.02
C GLU A 127 -6.45 -17.02 -13.11
N ALA A 128 -6.82 -15.89 -12.51
CA ALA A 128 -5.96 -14.71 -12.45
C ALA A 128 -4.64 -15.00 -11.73
N THR A 129 -4.70 -15.72 -10.61
CA THR A 129 -3.48 -16.13 -9.87
C THR A 129 -2.59 -17.02 -10.74
N GLN A 130 -3.18 -17.99 -11.46
CA GLN A 130 -2.41 -18.87 -12.35
C GLN A 130 -1.74 -18.08 -13.49
N VAL A 131 -2.48 -17.16 -14.12
CA VAL A 131 -1.93 -16.29 -15.18
C VAL A 131 -0.75 -15.47 -14.68
N LEU A 132 -0.86 -14.84 -13.50
CA LEU A 132 0.22 -14.03 -12.92
C LEU A 132 1.47 -14.87 -12.62
N MET A 133 1.29 -16.09 -12.16
CA MET A 133 2.39 -17.02 -11.88
C MET A 133 3.04 -17.54 -13.18
N ASP A 134 2.23 -17.93 -14.17
CA ASP A 134 2.73 -18.41 -15.46
C ASP A 134 3.54 -17.35 -16.21
N MET A 135 3.17 -16.07 -16.03
CA MET A 135 3.91 -14.94 -16.57
C MET A 135 5.15 -14.57 -15.73
N GLY A 136 5.36 -15.21 -14.59
CA GLY A 136 6.49 -14.91 -13.69
C GLY A 136 6.36 -13.57 -12.94
N TRP A 137 5.17 -13.00 -12.89
CA TRP A 137 4.93 -11.74 -12.16
C TRP A 137 4.73 -11.94 -10.66
N ASN A 138 4.20 -13.09 -10.26
CA ASN A 138 4.11 -13.51 -8.86
C ASN A 138 5.05 -14.67 -8.59
N GLY A 139 5.92 -14.51 -7.59
CA GLY A 139 6.76 -15.59 -7.07
C GLY A 139 6.06 -16.41 -5.98
N GLY A 140 6.75 -17.42 -5.45
CA GLY A 140 6.23 -18.27 -4.38
C GLY A 140 5.32 -19.40 -4.87
N ASN A 141 4.44 -19.90 -4.00
CA ASN A 141 3.54 -20.98 -4.36
C ASN A 141 2.11 -20.48 -4.65
N TYR A 142 1.35 -21.29 -5.39
CA TYR A 142 -0.02 -20.96 -5.81
C TYR A 142 -0.96 -20.72 -4.63
N GLU A 143 -0.92 -21.57 -3.59
CA GLU A 143 -1.82 -21.46 -2.43
C GLU A 143 -1.65 -20.15 -1.68
N MET A 144 -0.41 -19.68 -1.54
CA MET A 144 -0.12 -18.40 -0.94
C MET A 144 -0.64 -17.24 -1.80
N ASN A 145 -0.37 -17.28 -3.12
CA ASN A 145 -0.79 -16.22 -4.04
C ASN A 145 -2.31 -16.09 -4.14
N ILE A 146 -3.04 -17.19 -4.22
CA ILE A 146 -4.51 -17.15 -4.28
C ILE A 146 -5.11 -16.65 -2.96
N MET A 147 -4.51 -17.00 -1.81
CA MET A 147 -4.96 -16.48 -0.53
C MET A 147 -4.79 -14.97 -0.44
N ILE A 148 -3.64 -14.43 -0.89
CA ILE A 148 -3.39 -12.99 -0.94
C ILE A 148 -4.37 -12.31 -1.91
N ASN A 149 -4.54 -12.83 -3.13
CA ASN A 149 -5.46 -12.27 -4.11
C ASN A 149 -6.92 -12.25 -3.61
N ASN A 150 -7.35 -13.26 -2.87
CA ASN A 150 -8.70 -13.31 -2.29
C ASN A 150 -8.89 -12.31 -1.12
N ALA A 151 -7.81 -11.88 -0.47
CA ALA A 151 -7.85 -10.86 0.58
C ALA A 151 -7.89 -9.42 0.03
N LEU A 152 -7.59 -9.24 -1.27
CA LEU A 152 -7.58 -7.92 -1.92
C LEU A 152 -8.93 -7.61 -2.57
N GLN A 153 -9.33 -6.35 -2.52
CA GLN A 153 -10.52 -5.84 -3.20
C GLN A 153 -10.11 -5.18 -4.52
N PHE A 154 -10.51 -5.79 -5.63
CA PHE A 154 -10.25 -5.26 -6.97
C PHE A 154 -11.50 -4.58 -7.55
N GLY A 155 -11.30 -3.62 -8.47
CA GLY A 155 -12.38 -3.01 -9.22
C GLY A 155 -13.23 -2.03 -8.41
N LEU A 156 -12.59 -1.26 -7.53
CA LEU A 156 -13.23 -0.22 -6.72
C LEU A 156 -13.79 0.90 -7.61
N SER A 157 -14.88 1.56 -7.15
CA SER A 157 -15.46 2.71 -7.85
C SER A 157 -14.62 3.97 -7.69
N ASP A 158 -14.79 4.92 -8.61
CA ASP A 158 -14.18 6.26 -8.51
C ASP A 158 -14.61 6.99 -7.24
N GLU A 159 -15.89 6.87 -6.86
CA GLU A 159 -16.43 7.49 -5.64
C GLU A 159 -15.74 6.95 -4.38
N PHE A 160 -15.66 5.62 -4.25
CA PHE A 160 -14.98 4.99 -3.11
C PHE A 160 -13.49 5.36 -3.06
N THR A 161 -12.82 5.30 -4.22
CA THR A 161 -11.40 5.63 -4.33
C THR A 161 -11.15 7.08 -3.95
N GLY A 162 -11.94 8.03 -4.48
CA GLY A 162 -11.82 9.45 -4.15
C GLY A 162 -12.04 9.74 -2.67
N ALA A 163 -13.05 9.12 -2.05
CA ALA A 163 -13.33 9.28 -0.62
C ALA A 163 -12.17 8.77 0.26
N THR A 164 -11.62 7.60 -0.06
CA THR A 164 -10.50 7.03 0.71
C THR A 164 -9.18 7.78 0.49
N LEU A 165 -8.95 8.31 -0.72
CA LEU A 165 -7.80 9.18 -0.98
C LEU A 165 -7.91 10.49 -0.19
N LYS A 166 -9.10 11.08 -0.07
CA LYS A 166 -9.32 12.27 0.76
C LYS A 166 -8.98 11.99 2.23
N ASP A 167 -9.44 10.87 2.80
CA ASP A 167 -9.09 10.45 4.17
C ASP A 167 -7.56 10.31 4.35
N PHE A 168 -6.86 9.71 3.39
CA PHE A 168 -5.39 9.63 3.44
C PHE A 168 -4.72 11.01 3.37
N ILE A 169 -5.17 11.89 2.49
CA ILE A 169 -4.63 13.25 2.35
C ILE A 169 -4.80 14.03 3.66
N GLU A 170 -5.99 14.01 4.27
CA GLU A 170 -6.28 14.66 5.54
C GLU A 170 -5.32 14.17 6.65
N ARG A 171 -5.10 12.86 6.74
CA ARG A 171 -4.16 12.27 7.69
C ARG A 171 -2.72 12.65 7.40
N TYR A 172 -2.30 12.64 6.13
CA TYR A 172 -0.95 13.01 5.73
C TYR A 172 -0.63 14.48 6.01
N VAL A 173 -1.58 15.38 5.76
CA VAL A 173 -1.46 16.81 6.13
C VAL A 173 -1.35 16.96 7.65
N ARG A 174 -2.25 16.32 8.40
CA ARG A 174 -2.24 16.36 9.88
C ARG A 174 -0.94 15.83 10.48
N LEU A 175 -0.36 14.80 9.89
CA LEU A 175 0.89 14.19 10.34
C LEU A 175 2.15 14.92 9.82
N GLY A 176 2.00 15.92 8.96
CA GLY A 176 3.13 16.62 8.36
C GLY A 176 3.89 15.81 7.31
N LEU A 177 3.26 14.77 6.74
CA LEU A 177 3.79 14.01 5.60
C LEU A 177 3.60 14.75 4.27
N ILE A 178 2.58 15.62 4.19
CA ILE A 178 2.40 16.62 3.14
C ILE A 178 2.54 17.99 3.78
N THR A 179 3.50 18.79 3.33
CA THR A 179 3.82 20.12 3.90
C THR A 179 3.79 21.25 2.87
N SER A 180 3.66 20.92 1.59
CA SER A 180 3.65 21.90 0.49
C SER A 180 2.30 22.60 0.31
N MET A 181 1.24 22.01 0.86
CA MET A 181 -0.16 22.47 0.74
C MET A 181 -0.95 21.89 1.91
N ASP A 182 -1.94 22.61 2.41
CA ASP A 182 -2.80 22.21 3.53
C ASP A 182 -4.28 22.07 3.14
N ASP A 183 -4.70 22.61 2.01
CA ASP A 183 -6.05 22.41 1.47
C ASP A 183 -6.20 21.00 0.89
N THR A 184 -6.92 20.15 1.61
CA THR A 184 -7.09 18.74 1.26
C THR A 184 -7.90 18.53 -0.01
N ASP A 185 -8.85 19.41 -0.31
CA ASP A 185 -9.65 19.34 -1.55
C ASP A 185 -8.80 19.77 -2.76
N GLU A 186 -7.94 20.77 -2.61
CA GLU A 186 -7.00 21.16 -3.66
C GLU A 186 -6.00 20.04 -3.94
N ILE A 187 -5.43 19.41 -2.92
CA ILE A 187 -4.52 18.26 -3.07
C ILE A 187 -5.23 17.12 -3.79
N LEU A 188 -6.46 16.79 -3.38
CA LEU A 188 -7.24 15.72 -4.03
C LEU A 188 -7.50 16.03 -5.50
N ASN A 189 -7.89 17.25 -5.84
CA ASN A 189 -8.12 17.67 -7.22
C ASN A 189 -6.87 17.61 -8.10
N LEU A 190 -5.68 17.80 -7.52
CA LEU A 190 -4.41 17.63 -8.23
C LEU A 190 -4.02 16.17 -8.42
N ALA A 191 -4.34 15.31 -7.44
CA ALA A 191 -3.90 13.91 -7.39
C ALA A 191 -4.89 12.95 -8.05
N TRP A 192 -6.18 13.26 -8.04
CA TRP A 192 -7.24 12.35 -8.47
C TRP A 192 -8.14 12.94 -9.55
N THR A 193 -8.33 12.19 -10.62
CA THR A 193 -9.27 12.51 -11.69
C THR A 193 -10.21 11.32 -11.88
N PRO A 194 -11.50 11.42 -11.49
CA PRO A 194 -12.48 10.38 -11.77
C PRO A 194 -12.78 10.33 -13.26
N ILE A 195 -12.61 9.20 -13.89
CA ILE A 195 -12.77 9.05 -15.37
C ILE A 195 -13.53 7.79 -15.80
N LEU A 196 -14.02 6.99 -14.84
CA LEU A 196 -14.82 5.79 -15.11
C LEU A 196 -16.31 6.06 -15.26
#